data_9d3c85d9de9ba98b9c4a0a78e135b159
#
_entry.id   9d3c85d9de9ba98b9c4a0a78e135b159
#
_cell.length_a   1.000
_cell.length_b   1.000
_cell.length_c   1.000
_cell.angle_alpha   90.00
_cell.angle_beta   90.00
_cell.angle_gamma   90.00
#
_symmetry.space_group_name_H-M   'P 1'
#
loop_
_entity.id
_entity.type
_entity.pdbx_description
1 polymer ?
#
loop_
_entity_poly.entity_id
_entity_poly.type
_entity_poly.pdbx_seq_one_letter_code
_entity_poly.pdbx_strand_id
1 'polypeptide(L)'
;IPGIVQKGYTGEVTIVFNPTQGNKGMVNAKQCFAHTGITYNGKSWQNTSSWRDGKDKYKMTKNADGNWELKITPNIYAYYGVPESTEVTQLCFVFNDGPGGNLEGKADGNADIFVDLAEAGLAAVITNTIPEISSVGDVIDLKCQSTQEAKLQLYINNQLVQEGEGTELVYNYTLSQGGDYHFQFVAQAGEEKSTADAFTCVASIPELEARPAGVDM
;
A
#
# COMPACT_ATOMS: atom_id res chain seq x y z
N ILE A 1 7.61 7.69 0.50
CA ILE A 1 7.88 7.92 -0.90
C ILE A 1 9.27 7.38 -1.19
N PRO A 2 9.48 6.55 -2.20
CA PRO A 2 8.59 6.22 -3.31
C PRO A 2 7.47 5.23 -2.92
N GLY A 3 6.40 5.17 -3.72
CA GLY A 3 5.32 4.20 -3.55
C GLY A 3 5.77 2.76 -3.82
N ILE A 4 6.82 2.60 -4.65
CA ILE A 4 7.52 1.34 -4.88
C ILE A 4 8.99 1.54 -4.50
N VAL A 5 9.51 0.69 -3.62
CA VAL A 5 10.94 0.64 -3.32
C VAL A 5 11.52 -0.56 -4.06
N GLN A 6 12.54 -0.30 -4.89
CA GLN A 6 13.24 -1.35 -5.62
C GLN A 6 14.47 -1.86 -4.86
N LYS A 7 14.87 -3.08 -5.13
CA LYS A 7 16.17 -3.61 -4.73
C LYS A 7 17.26 -2.68 -5.27
N GLY A 8 18.23 -2.36 -4.43
CA GLY A 8 19.32 -1.44 -4.79
C GLY A 8 18.97 0.05 -4.67
N TYR A 9 17.76 0.43 -4.28
CA TYR A 9 17.40 1.84 -4.10
C TYR A 9 18.20 2.48 -2.96
N THR A 10 18.87 3.60 -3.27
CA THR A 10 19.78 4.30 -2.34
C THR A 10 19.24 5.64 -1.83
N GLY A 11 17.99 5.97 -2.12
CA GLY A 11 17.35 7.16 -1.62
C GLY A 11 16.62 6.95 -0.28
N GLU A 12 16.06 8.04 0.23
CA GLU A 12 15.22 8.03 1.44
C GLU A 12 13.90 7.29 1.19
N VAL A 13 13.45 6.52 2.18
CA VAL A 13 12.16 5.81 2.17
C VAL A 13 11.32 6.28 3.34
N THR A 14 10.05 6.62 3.09
CA THR A 14 9.08 6.89 4.15
C THR A 14 8.09 5.72 4.23
N ILE A 15 8.05 5.07 5.37
CA ILE A 15 7.05 4.04 5.69
C ILE A 15 5.84 4.73 6.31
N VAL A 16 4.66 4.49 5.75
CA VAL A 16 3.38 5.00 6.27
C VAL A 16 2.59 3.83 6.84
N PHE A 17 2.30 3.89 8.13
CA PHE A 17 1.48 2.90 8.82
C PHE A 17 0.11 3.48 9.15
N ASN A 18 -0.93 2.86 8.59
CA ASN A 18 -2.32 3.18 8.91
C ASN A 18 -2.81 2.30 10.08
N PRO A 19 -3.05 2.86 11.28
CA PRO A 19 -3.43 2.07 12.44
C PRO A 19 -4.85 1.48 12.36
N THR A 20 -5.65 1.88 11.37
CA THR A 20 -7.01 1.34 11.15
C THR A 20 -7.04 0.11 10.26
N GLN A 21 -5.89 -0.27 9.69
CA GLN A 21 -5.70 -1.46 8.87
C GLN A 21 -5.09 -2.61 9.70
N GLY A 22 -5.05 -3.79 9.11
CA GLY A 22 -4.50 -4.99 9.76
C GLY A 22 -5.27 -5.33 11.04
N ASN A 23 -4.54 -5.73 12.07
CA ASN A 23 -5.11 -6.13 13.36
C ASN A 23 -5.74 -4.98 14.16
N LYS A 24 -5.58 -3.73 13.71
CA LYS A 24 -6.10 -2.51 14.34
C LYS A 24 -5.62 -2.28 15.80
N GLY A 25 -4.58 -2.99 16.21
CA GLY A 25 -4.09 -2.96 17.60
C GLY A 25 -3.49 -1.62 18.05
N MET A 26 -3.21 -0.71 17.10
CA MET A 26 -2.62 0.62 17.35
C MET A 26 -3.59 1.79 17.15
N VAL A 27 -4.88 1.56 16.96
CA VAL A 27 -5.88 2.63 16.70
C VAL A 27 -5.88 3.68 17.81
N ASN A 28 -5.77 3.25 19.07
CA ASN A 28 -5.78 4.13 20.25
C ASN A 28 -4.39 4.55 20.73
N ALA A 29 -3.32 4.24 19.98
CA ALA A 29 -1.96 4.55 20.37
C ALA A 29 -1.72 6.07 20.37
N LYS A 30 -1.05 6.56 21.43
CA LYS A 30 -0.64 7.95 21.55
C LYS A 30 0.76 8.21 21.00
N GLN A 31 1.54 7.18 20.82
CA GLN A 31 2.86 7.16 20.21
C GLN A 31 3.05 5.85 19.45
N CYS A 32 3.93 5.85 18.47
CA CYS A 32 4.23 4.69 17.66
C CYS A 32 5.73 4.57 17.44
N PHE A 33 6.25 3.35 17.55
CA PHE A 33 7.60 2.97 17.22
C PHE A 33 7.58 1.76 16.28
N ALA A 34 8.53 1.71 15.39
CA ALA A 34 8.73 0.56 14.52
C ALA A 34 9.74 -0.42 15.15
N HIS A 35 9.28 -1.63 15.47
CA HIS A 35 10.18 -2.77 15.54
C HIS A 35 10.42 -3.22 14.11
N THR A 36 11.64 -3.08 13.62
CA THR A 36 11.92 -3.23 12.19
C THR A 36 13.24 -3.93 11.93
N GLY A 37 13.32 -4.61 10.82
CA GLY A 37 14.49 -5.32 10.31
C GLY A 37 14.39 -5.50 8.80
N ILE A 38 15.30 -6.25 8.22
CA ILE A 38 15.35 -6.54 6.79
C ILE A 38 15.48 -8.04 6.53
N THR A 39 15.08 -8.44 5.30
CA THR A 39 15.33 -9.78 4.77
C THR A 39 16.44 -9.71 3.74
N TYR A 40 17.50 -10.51 3.92
CA TYR A 40 18.54 -10.76 2.93
C TYR A 40 19.10 -12.18 3.08
N ASN A 41 19.70 -12.73 2.05
CA ASN A 41 20.18 -14.13 2.02
C ASN A 41 19.12 -15.15 2.50
N GLY A 42 17.84 -14.91 2.15
CA GLY A 42 16.72 -15.78 2.50
C GLY A 42 16.34 -15.82 3.98
N LYS A 43 16.87 -14.90 4.80
CA LYS A 43 16.57 -14.80 6.24
C LYS A 43 15.92 -13.49 6.58
N SER A 44 14.71 -13.54 7.12
CA SER A 44 13.97 -12.36 7.60
C SER A 44 14.46 -11.90 8.97
N TRP A 45 14.06 -10.70 9.34
CA TRP A 45 14.33 -10.11 10.66
C TRP A 45 15.82 -9.98 10.99
N GLN A 46 16.65 -9.64 9.99
CA GLN A 46 18.05 -9.34 10.23
C GLN A 46 18.25 -7.86 10.51
N ASN A 47 19.32 -7.52 11.23
CA ASN A 47 19.66 -6.15 11.66
C ASN A 47 18.50 -5.44 12.36
N THR A 48 17.75 -6.19 13.17
CA THR A 48 16.55 -5.76 13.88
C THR A 48 16.84 -4.78 15.00
N SER A 49 15.91 -3.84 15.21
CA SER A 49 15.83 -3.07 16.46
C SER A 49 15.55 -4.00 17.66
N SER A 50 15.92 -3.58 18.86
CA SER A 50 15.42 -4.25 20.06
C SER A 50 13.91 -4.08 20.19
N TRP A 51 13.25 -5.08 20.78
CA TRP A 51 11.81 -4.99 21.01
C TRP A 51 11.48 -3.84 21.97
N ARG A 52 10.62 -2.89 21.55
CA ARG A 52 10.20 -1.72 22.34
C ARG A 52 11.34 -0.86 22.89
N ASP A 53 12.47 -0.73 22.17
CA ASP A 53 13.65 -0.04 22.67
C ASP A 53 13.48 1.49 22.84
N GLY A 54 12.48 2.06 22.20
CA GLY A 54 12.07 3.46 22.34
C GLY A 54 13.04 4.50 21.79
N LYS A 55 14.06 4.11 21.02
CA LYS A 55 14.99 5.05 20.40
C LYS A 55 14.31 5.94 19.37
N ASP A 56 14.75 7.19 19.30
CA ASP A 56 14.22 8.18 18.33
C ASP A 56 14.33 7.71 16.88
N LYS A 57 15.34 6.92 16.55
CA LYS A 57 15.52 6.31 15.23
C LYS A 57 14.30 5.53 14.75
N TYR A 58 13.55 4.92 15.68
CA TYR A 58 12.40 4.06 15.38
C TYR A 58 11.07 4.73 15.70
N LYS A 59 11.12 5.94 16.28
CA LYS A 59 9.93 6.70 16.63
C LYS A 59 9.26 7.25 15.38
N MET A 60 7.96 7.05 15.30
CA MET A 60 7.15 7.51 14.18
C MET A 60 6.46 8.83 14.51
N THR A 61 6.20 9.63 13.48
CA THR A 61 5.47 10.90 13.58
C THR A 61 4.07 10.71 13.00
N LYS A 62 3.06 11.23 13.67
CA LYS A 62 1.67 11.18 13.15
C LYS A 62 1.47 12.28 12.10
N ASN A 63 0.96 11.90 10.92
CA ASN A 63 0.64 12.86 9.86
C ASN A 63 -0.79 13.41 9.99
N ALA A 64 -1.17 14.31 9.07
CA ALA A 64 -2.49 14.98 9.07
C ALA A 64 -3.66 13.99 8.85
N ASP A 65 -3.42 12.88 8.16
CA ASP A 65 -4.42 11.84 7.89
C ASP A 65 -4.60 10.86 9.06
N GLY A 66 -3.83 11.05 10.14
CA GLY A 66 -3.86 10.18 11.30
C GLY A 66 -2.99 8.93 11.19
N ASN A 67 -2.24 8.78 10.11
CA ASN A 67 -1.27 7.70 9.91
C ASN A 67 0.06 8.01 10.61
N TRP A 68 0.87 6.98 10.83
CA TRP A 68 2.19 7.10 11.41
C TRP A 68 3.27 6.98 10.34
N GLU A 69 4.29 7.83 10.37
CA GLU A 69 5.37 7.89 9.40
C GLU A 69 6.72 7.63 10.04
N LEU A 70 7.49 6.71 9.46
CA LEU A 70 8.91 6.47 9.77
C LEU A 70 9.75 6.86 8.56
N LYS A 71 10.76 7.71 8.78
CA LYS A 71 11.76 8.03 7.77
C LYS A 71 12.97 7.13 7.89
N ILE A 72 13.24 6.38 6.86
CA ILE A 72 14.44 5.56 6.71
C ILE A 72 15.46 6.40 5.93
N THR A 73 16.40 7.01 6.64
CA THR A 73 17.38 7.96 6.10
C THR A 73 18.81 7.53 6.43
N PRO A 74 19.79 7.86 5.61
CA PRO A 74 19.70 8.42 4.25
C PRO A 74 19.21 7.41 3.22
N ASN A 75 19.28 6.12 3.49
CA ASN A 75 18.78 4.99 2.70
C ASN A 75 18.62 3.74 3.55
N ILE A 76 18.07 2.68 2.99
CA ILE A 76 17.85 1.38 3.67
C ILE A 76 19.17 0.81 4.20
N TYR A 77 20.23 0.83 3.43
CA TYR A 77 21.50 0.20 3.77
C TYR A 77 22.16 0.84 4.99
N ALA A 78 22.30 2.16 4.97
CA ALA A 78 22.84 2.92 6.09
C ALA A 78 21.96 2.83 7.35
N TYR A 79 20.63 2.85 7.15
CA TYR A 79 19.67 2.75 8.25
C TYR A 79 19.78 1.42 8.99
N TYR A 80 19.89 0.31 8.28
CA TYR A 80 20.04 -1.02 8.89
C TYR A 80 21.50 -1.44 9.14
N GLY A 81 22.47 -0.63 8.71
CA GLY A 81 23.90 -0.88 8.96
C GLY A 81 24.44 -2.07 8.15
N VAL A 82 24.02 -2.19 6.91
CA VAL A 82 24.53 -3.18 5.95
C VAL A 82 25.20 -2.50 4.76
N PRO A 83 26.15 -3.16 4.08
CA PRO A 83 26.73 -2.64 2.83
C PRO A 83 25.66 -2.44 1.74
N GLU A 84 25.85 -1.45 0.85
CA GLU A 84 24.93 -1.22 -0.28
C GLU A 84 24.91 -2.39 -1.29
N SER A 85 25.94 -3.24 -1.27
CA SER A 85 25.98 -4.50 -2.04
C SER A 85 25.09 -5.61 -1.47
N THR A 86 24.46 -5.41 -0.31
CA THR A 86 23.56 -6.40 0.27
C THR A 86 22.26 -6.45 -0.53
N GLU A 87 21.89 -7.62 -1.03
CA GLU A 87 20.60 -7.80 -1.68
C GLU A 87 19.47 -7.87 -0.65
N VAL A 88 18.95 -6.70 -0.27
CA VAL A 88 17.76 -6.60 0.58
C VAL A 88 16.53 -6.89 -0.26
N THR A 89 15.71 -7.85 0.19
CA THR A 89 14.52 -8.28 -0.56
C THR A 89 13.21 -7.83 0.10
N GLN A 90 13.21 -7.60 1.42
CA GLN A 90 12.03 -7.15 2.16
C GLN A 90 12.42 -6.25 3.32
N LEU A 91 11.51 -5.37 3.71
CA LEU A 91 11.51 -4.70 5.01
C LEU A 91 10.50 -5.40 5.93
N CYS A 92 10.88 -5.62 7.19
CA CYS A 92 10.07 -6.31 8.18
C CYS A 92 9.60 -5.31 9.25
N PHE A 93 8.31 -5.36 9.64
CA PHE A 93 7.74 -4.45 10.63
C PHE A 93 6.79 -5.15 11.59
N VAL A 94 6.86 -4.73 12.85
CA VAL A 94 5.78 -4.74 13.84
C VAL A 94 5.77 -3.38 14.51
N PHE A 95 4.65 -2.70 14.53
CA PHE A 95 4.52 -1.40 15.17
C PHE A 95 4.11 -1.57 16.63
N ASN A 96 4.57 -0.69 17.53
CA ASN A 96 4.25 -0.77 18.94
C ASN A 96 4.22 0.62 19.59
N ASP A 97 3.70 0.71 20.79
CA ASP A 97 3.57 1.96 21.56
C ASP A 97 4.79 2.28 22.46
N GLY A 98 5.92 1.58 22.26
CA GLY A 98 7.20 1.85 22.90
C GLY A 98 7.37 1.21 24.27
N PRO A 99 8.41 1.64 25.04
CA PRO A 99 8.73 1.08 26.35
C PRO A 99 7.58 1.17 27.34
N GLY A 100 7.28 0.06 27.99
CA GLY A 100 6.20 -0.03 28.98
C GLY A 100 4.79 -0.12 28.41
N GLY A 101 4.64 -0.01 27.08
CA GLY A 101 3.36 -0.19 26.40
C GLY A 101 3.02 -1.66 26.14
N ASN A 102 1.82 -1.92 25.62
CA ASN A 102 1.31 -3.25 25.29
C ASN A 102 0.58 -3.35 23.95
N LEU A 103 0.47 -2.24 23.20
CA LEU A 103 -0.20 -2.22 21.90
C LEU A 103 0.76 -2.70 20.80
N GLU A 104 0.20 -3.40 19.81
CA GLU A 104 0.93 -3.90 18.65
C GLU A 104 0.12 -3.72 17.37
N GLY A 105 0.75 -3.13 16.34
CA GLY A 105 0.23 -3.01 14.99
C GLY A 105 0.86 -4.07 14.08
N LYS A 106 0.04 -4.98 13.58
CA LYS A 106 0.41 -6.11 12.73
C LYS A 106 -0.53 -6.22 11.54
N ALA A 107 -0.20 -7.08 10.61
CA ALA A 107 -1.10 -7.46 9.51
C ALA A 107 -2.34 -8.20 10.05
N ASP A 108 -3.28 -8.48 9.16
CA ASP A 108 -4.46 -9.29 9.47
C ASP A 108 -4.03 -10.66 10.02
N GLY A 109 -4.84 -11.21 10.94
CA GLY A 109 -4.50 -12.44 11.63
C GLY A 109 -3.31 -12.35 12.61
N ASN A 110 -2.90 -11.14 13.00
CA ASN A 110 -1.73 -10.86 13.85
C ASN A 110 -0.38 -11.34 13.25
N ALA A 111 -0.29 -11.42 11.94
CA ALA A 111 0.97 -11.69 11.25
C ALA A 111 1.89 -10.47 11.27
N ASP A 112 3.19 -10.70 11.17
CA ASP A 112 4.17 -9.64 10.96
C ASP A 112 3.96 -8.99 9.57
N ILE A 113 4.35 -7.72 9.43
CA ILE A 113 4.21 -6.98 8.18
C ILE A 113 5.51 -7.09 7.40
N PHE A 114 5.43 -7.59 6.18
CA PHE A 114 6.55 -7.65 5.24
C PHE A 114 6.25 -6.78 4.03
N VAL A 115 7.21 -5.92 3.67
CA VAL A 115 7.15 -5.07 2.48
C VAL A 115 8.20 -5.55 1.51
N ASP A 116 7.79 -6.18 0.42
CA ASP A 116 8.69 -6.66 -0.62
C ASP A 116 9.32 -5.48 -1.37
N LEU A 117 10.62 -5.59 -1.67
CA LEU A 117 11.29 -4.70 -2.59
C LEU A 117 11.13 -5.24 -4.01
N ALA A 118 10.66 -4.39 -4.91
CA ALA A 118 10.48 -4.76 -6.31
C ALA A 118 11.82 -5.01 -7.01
N GLU A 119 11.80 -5.84 -8.05
CA GLU A 119 12.97 -6.02 -8.91
C GLU A 119 13.37 -4.69 -9.60
N ALA A 120 14.63 -4.58 -9.99
CA ALA A 120 15.08 -3.43 -10.78
C ALA A 120 14.41 -3.43 -12.17
N GLY A 121 14.14 -2.24 -12.71
CA GLY A 121 13.50 -2.05 -14.01
C GLY A 121 12.14 -1.36 -13.91
N LEU A 122 11.38 -1.38 -15.00
CA LEU A 122 10.05 -0.79 -15.02
C LEU A 122 9.06 -1.64 -14.20
N ALA A 123 8.48 -1.02 -13.17
CA ALA A 123 7.38 -1.61 -12.42
C ALA A 123 6.22 -0.61 -12.32
N ALA A 124 5.00 -1.10 -12.46
CA ALA A 124 3.75 -0.37 -12.27
C ALA A 124 3.05 -0.84 -10.99
N VAL A 125 2.41 0.06 -10.27
CA VAL A 125 1.62 -0.27 -9.07
C VAL A 125 0.43 0.68 -8.91
N ILE A 126 -0.66 0.15 -8.36
CA ILE A 126 -1.76 0.94 -7.79
C ILE A 126 -1.45 1.05 -6.30
N THR A 127 -1.11 2.26 -5.83
CA THR A 127 -0.48 2.48 -4.51
C THR A 127 -1.45 2.55 -3.35
N ASN A 128 -2.74 2.72 -3.63
CA ASN A 128 -3.77 2.74 -2.60
C ASN A 128 -4.62 1.48 -2.65
N THR A 129 -5.21 1.13 -1.52
CA THR A 129 -6.13 -0.01 -1.41
C THR A 129 -7.46 0.33 -2.09
N ILE A 130 -7.88 -0.53 -3.01
CA ILE A 130 -9.23 -0.48 -3.59
C ILE A 130 -10.11 -1.43 -2.76
N PRO A 131 -11.30 -1.00 -2.29
CA PRO A 131 -12.22 -1.88 -1.57
C PRO A 131 -12.65 -3.07 -2.43
N GLU A 132 -12.69 -4.26 -1.88
CA GLU A 132 -13.18 -5.46 -2.59
C GLU A 132 -14.68 -5.36 -2.92
N ILE A 133 -15.44 -4.69 -2.06
CA ILE A 133 -16.87 -4.45 -2.24
C ILE A 133 -17.14 -2.95 -2.13
N SER A 134 -17.91 -2.43 -3.07
CA SER A 134 -18.30 -1.02 -3.16
C SER A 134 -19.80 -0.89 -3.46
N SER A 135 -20.31 0.33 -3.46
CA SER A 135 -21.70 0.66 -3.77
C SER A 135 -21.80 1.56 -5.01
N VAL A 136 -22.94 1.54 -5.68
CA VAL A 136 -23.23 2.51 -6.74
C VAL A 136 -23.17 3.93 -6.17
N GLY A 137 -22.43 4.81 -6.84
CA GLY A 137 -22.18 6.20 -6.40
C GLY A 137 -20.88 6.39 -5.64
N ASP A 138 -20.21 5.31 -5.19
CA ASP A 138 -18.88 5.43 -4.57
C ASP A 138 -17.86 5.95 -5.58
N VAL A 139 -16.92 6.74 -5.09
CA VAL A 139 -15.79 7.26 -5.87
C VAL A 139 -14.55 6.44 -5.52
N ILE A 140 -13.96 5.81 -6.52
CA ILE A 140 -12.70 5.11 -6.40
C ILE A 140 -11.57 6.06 -6.80
N ASP A 141 -10.70 6.39 -5.84
CA ASP A 141 -9.47 7.12 -6.10
C ASP A 141 -8.41 6.13 -6.55
N LEU A 142 -7.92 6.28 -7.77
CA LEU A 142 -6.86 5.45 -8.35
C LEU A 142 -5.56 6.25 -8.32
N LYS A 143 -4.61 5.81 -7.50
CA LYS A 143 -3.25 6.38 -7.41
C LYS A 143 -2.26 5.37 -7.96
N CYS A 144 -1.76 5.65 -9.14
CA CYS A 144 -0.90 4.76 -9.90
C CYS A 144 0.51 5.33 -9.99
N GLN A 145 1.51 4.49 -9.83
CA GLN A 145 2.91 4.89 -9.94
C GLN A 145 3.72 3.91 -10.78
N SER A 146 4.73 4.43 -11.48
CA SER A 146 5.78 3.63 -12.09
C SER A 146 7.14 3.97 -11.48
N THR A 147 8.08 3.03 -11.54
CA THR A 147 9.42 3.18 -10.97
C THR A 147 10.34 4.10 -11.77
N GLN A 148 9.96 4.43 -12.99
CA GLN A 148 10.69 5.33 -13.89
C GLN A 148 9.73 6.05 -14.83
N GLU A 149 10.20 7.10 -15.49
CA GLU A 149 9.47 7.83 -16.52
C GLU A 149 8.96 6.89 -17.60
N ALA A 150 7.66 6.90 -17.85
CA ALA A 150 6.99 6.00 -18.76
C ALA A 150 5.74 6.64 -19.39
N LYS A 151 5.25 6.08 -20.49
CA LYS A 151 3.89 6.29 -20.92
C LYS A 151 2.98 5.51 -19.99
N LEU A 152 2.01 6.21 -19.37
CA LEU A 152 1.08 5.69 -18.39
C LEU A 152 -0.32 5.61 -18.98
N GLN A 153 -1.00 4.50 -18.77
CA GLN A 153 -2.35 4.29 -19.26
C GLN A 153 -3.19 3.58 -18.18
N LEU A 154 -4.37 4.09 -17.92
CA LEU A 154 -5.35 3.49 -17.02
C LEU A 154 -6.56 3.00 -17.79
N TYR A 155 -6.90 1.75 -17.60
CA TYR A 155 -8.06 1.10 -18.16
C TYR A 155 -9.05 0.73 -17.08
N ILE A 156 -10.34 0.87 -17.37
CA ILE A 156 -11.44 0.36 -16.53
C ILE A 156 -12.29 -0.55 -17.42
N ASN A 157 -12.45 -1.81 -17.03
CA ASN A 157 -13.13 -2.84 -17.81
C ASN A 157 -12.64 -2.88 -19.28
N ASN A 158 -11.31 -2.84 -19.47
CA ASN A 158 -10.62 -2.80 -20.77
C ASN A 158 -10.84 -1.53 -21.60
N GLN A 159 -11.50 -0.51 -21.06
CA GLN A 159 -11.65 0.78 -21.73
C GLN A 159 -10.60 1.76 -21.20
N LEU A 160 -9.80 2.37 -22.09
CA LEU A 160 -8.85 3.43 -21.73
C LEU A 160 -9.63 4.64 -21.22
N VAL A 161 -9.34 5.05 -19.97
CA VAL A 161 -10.01 6.21 -19.33
C VAL A 161 -9.07 7.37 -19.10
N GLN A 162 -7.77 7.10 -18.97
CA GLN A 162 -6.75 8.12 -18.74
C GLN A 162 -5.43 7.68 -19.35
N GLU A 163 -4.66 8.64 -19.91
CA GLU A 163 -3.26 8.44 -20.29
C GLU A 163 -2.43 9.67 -19.97
N GLY A 164 -1.11 9.49 -19.83
CA GLY A 164 -0.14 10.55 -19.54
C GLY A 164 1.28 10.05 -19.70
N GLU A 165 2.24 10.93 -19.41
CA GLU A 165 3.66 10.60 -19.32
C GLU A 165 4.19 11.02 -17.95
N GLY A 166 5.15 10.28 -17.41
CA GLY A 166 5.73 10.55 -16.11
C GLY A 166 5.85 9.30 -15.25
N THR A 167 5.86 9.51 -13.93
CA THR A 167 5.94 8.44 -12.94
C THR A 167 4.66 8.26 -12.12
N GLU A 168 3.69 9.16 -12.26
CA GLU A 168 2.43 9.14 -11.48
C GLU A 168 1.22 9.44 -12.37
N LEU A 169 0.12 8.75 -12.08
CA LEU A 169 -1.20 9.01 -12.66
C LEU A 169 -2.24 8.89 -11.57
N VAL A 170 -3.07 9.93 -11.41
CA VAL A 170 -4.18 9.93 -10.45
C VAL A 170 -5.48 10.09 -11.21
N TYR A 171 -6.48 9.29 -10.89
CA TYR A 171 -7.79 9.32 -11.51
C TYR A 171 -8.89 8.95 -10.52
N ASN A 172 -9.98 9.71 -10.52
CA ASN A 172 -11.15 9.46 -9.68
C ASN A 172 -12.28 8.94 -10.55
N TYR A 173 -12.77 7.75 -10.22
CA TYR A 173 -13.82 7.09 -10.97
C TYR A 173 -15.06 6.86 -10.10
N THR A 174 -16.22 7.36 -10.57
CA THR A 174 -17.50 7.12 -9.89
C THR A 174 -18.13 5.84 -10.42
N LEU A 175 -18.42 4.90 -9.53
CA LEU A 175 -19.09 3.63 -9.87
C LEU A 175 -20.56 3.91 -10.20
N SER A 176 -20.94 3.76 -11.46
CA SER A 176 -22.26 4.17 -11.96
C SER A 176 -23.31 3.06 -12.00
N GLN A 177 -22.88 1.79 -11.91
CA GLN A 177 -23.78 0.63 -11.98
C GLN A 177 -23.24 -0.55 -11.18
N GLY A 178 -24.11 -1.53 -10.90
CA GLY A 178 -23.70 -2.79 -10.28
C GLY A 178 -22.87 -3.66 -11.21
N GLY A 179 -22.03 -4.51 -10.64
CA GLY A 179 -21.18 -5.46 -11.36
C GLY A 179 -19.72 -5.39 -10.97
N ASP A 180 -18.88 -6.13 -11.67
CA ASP A 180 -17.46 -6.20 -11.42
C ASP A 180 -16.71 -5.11 -12.18
N TYR A 181 -15.80 -4.44 -11.51
CA TYR A 181 -14.88 -3.46 -12.08
C TYR A 181 -13.46 -3.96 -11.99
N HIS A 182 -12.78 -3.93 -13.12
CA HIS A 182 -11.37 -4.21 -13.25
C HIS A 182 -10.62 -2.91 -13.60
N PHE A 183 -9.73 -2.49 -12.74
CA PHE A 183 -8.83 -1.37 -12.95
C PHE A 183 -7.47 -1.91 -13.34
N GLN A 184 -6.96 -1.54 -14.51
CA GLN A 184 -5.65 -1.94 -14.97
C GLN A 184 -4.80 -0.70 -15.26
N PHE A 185 -3.70 -0.57 -14.56
CA PHE A 185 -2.68 0.43 -14.81
C PHE A 185 -1.53 -0.17 -15.60
N VAL A 186 -1.14 0.51 -16.68
CA VAL A 186 -0.07 0.10 -17.59
C VAL A 186 0.98 1.20 -17.63
N ALA A 187 2.24 0.84 -17.40
CA ALA A 187 3.41 1.69 -17.65
C ALA A 187 4.24 1.08 -18.79
N GLN A 188 4.71 1.92 -19.73
CA GLN A 188 5.54 1.50 -20.85
C GLN A 188 6.69 2.48 -21.05
N ALA A 189 7.94 1.98 -20.99
CA ALA A 189 9.17 2.72 -21.24
C ALA A 189 9.98 2.00 -22.33
N GLY A 190 9.96 2.55 -23.55
CA GLY A 190 10.52 1.86 -24.71
C GLY A 190 9.82 0.53 -24.98
N GLU A 191 10.57 -0.57 -24.95
CA GLU A 191 10.04 -1.93 -25.14
C GLU A 191 9.57 -2.57 -23.84
N GLU A 192 9.99 -2.03 -22.67
CA GLU A 192 9.55 -2.53 -21.37
C GLU A 192 8.11 -2.13 -21.08
N LYS A 193 7.34 -3.07 -20.58
CA LYS A 193 5.94 -2.87 -20.17
C LYS A 193 5.68 -3.55 -18.85
N SER A 194 5.01 -2.84 -17.94
CA SER A 194 4.56 -3.37 -16.66
C SER A 194 3.10 -3.03 -16.42
N THR A 195 2.38 -3.90 -15.72
CA THR A 195 0.95 -3.73 -15.42
C THR A 195 0.68 -3.97 -13.95
N ALA A 196 -0.31 -3.24 -13.41
CA ALA A 196 -0.88 -3.48 -12.10
C ALA A 196 -2.40 -3.55 -12.23
N ASP A 197 -3.02 -4.47 -11.51
CA ASP A 197 -4.45 -4.73 -11.58
C ASP A 197 -5.09 -4.59 -10.20
N ALA A 198 -6.31 -4.05 -10.15
CA ALA A 198 -7.15 -4.01 -8.96
C ALA A 198 -8.61 -4.27 -9.34
N PHE A 199 -9.40 -4.74 -8.39
CA PHE A 199 -10.78 -5.15 -8.61
C PHE A 199 -11.68 -4.63 -7.51
N THR A 200 -12.95 -4.32 -7.86
CA THR A 200 -14.03 -4.14 -6.90
C THR A 200 -15.32 -4.71 -7.46
N CYS A 201 -16.15 -5.30 -6.60
CA CYS A 201 -17.50 -5.72 -6.95
C CYS A 201 -18.49 -4.70 -6.38
N VAL A 202 -19.37 -4.18 -7.24
CA VAL A 202 -20.44 -3.25 -6.86
C VAL A 202 -21.71 -4.03 -6.66
N ALA A 203 -22.20 -4.10 -5.41
CA ALA A 203 -23.47 -4.75 -5.11
C ALA A 203 -24.63 -4.02 -5.80
N SER A 204 -25.40 -4.74 -6.62
CA SER A 204 -26.69 -4.24 -7.13
C SER A 204 -27.77 -4.58 -6.12
N ILE A 205 -28.52 -3.58 -5.67
CA ILE A 205 -29.77 -3.83 -4.94
C ILE A 205 -30.79 -4.31 -5.99
N PRO A 206 -31.34 -5.53 -5.88
CA PRO A 206 -32.39 -5.95 -6.81
C PRO A 206 -33.57 -4.99 -6.69
N GLU A 207 -34.03 -4.46 -7.81
CA GLU A 207 -35.26 -3.69 -7.86
C GLU A 207 -36.39 -4.66 -7.44
N LEU A 208 -36.96 -4.44 -6.26
CA LEU A 208 -38.13 -5.22 -5.82
C LEU A 208 -39.26 -4.88 -6.79
N GLU A 209 -39.66 -5.85 -7.62
CA GLU A 209 -40.88 -5.72 -8.43
C GLU A 209 -42.03 -5.33 -7.49
N ALA A 210 -42.68 -4.23 -7.83
CA ALA A 210 -43.86 -3.78 -7.10
C ALA A 210 -44.86 -4.93 -7.05
N ARG A 211 -45.28 -5.37 -5.84
CA ARG A 211 -46.28 -6.39 -5.65
C ARG A 211 -47.50 -6.00 -6.47
N PRO A 212 -48.03 -6.87 -7.36
CA PRO A 212 -49.23 -6.53 -8.12
C PRO A 212 -50.36 -6.16 -7.15
N ALA A 213 -50.91 -4.98 -7.32
CA ALA A 213 -52.09 -4.57 -6.56
C ALA A 213 -53.28 -5.50 -6.91
N GLY A 214 -53.78 -6.22 -5.91
CA GLY A 214 -55.03 -6.94 -6.01
C GLY A 214 -54.92 -8.47 -5.98
N VAL A 215 -54.66 -9.03 -4.79
CA VAL A 215 -55.27 -10.27 -4.38
C VAL A 215 -55.75 -10.05 -2.93
N ASP A 216 -56.92 -9.46 -2.79
CA ASP A 216 -57.74 -9.61 -1.59
C ASP A 216 -58.35 -11.00 -1.64
N MET A 217 -58.10 -11.80 -0.58
CA MET A 217 -58.88 -13.01 -0.29
C MET A 217 -60.06 -12.67 0.58
#